data_3182e9e02a994a37b1e7fdb10b9f239b
#
_entry.id   3182e9e02a994a37b1e7fdb10b9f239b
#
_cell.length_a   1.000
_cell.length_b   1.000
_cell.length_c   1.000
_cell.angle_alpha   90.00
_cell.angle_beta   90.00
_cell.angle_gamma   90.00
#
_symmetry.space_group_name_H-M   'P 1'
#
loop_
_entity.id
_entity.type
_entity.pdbx_description
1 polymer ?
#
loop_
_entity_poly.entity_id
_entity_poly.type
_entity_poly.pdbx_seq_one_letter_code
_entity_poly.pdbx_strand_id
1 'polypeptide(L)'
;MSVRRASTVALLALSGLLPACAPRATQPPPPPPAAAERVGVVYREPADPAHRKILEEARGQRFLERVAEVLGVVQLPKPLTLSLSSCDGTANAWYDPERGTVTLCYEYLAEFRQLAAAAHLEGAEARDAANGPAVFVLLHESGHAVFDLLQVPILGQEEDAADTFATVLLLKLGRDVAFHVLRGAAWSYGQQAAVRTLGEGDFADQHGLDAQRYYNLFCLAYGSDPKYFAPAVQKYHLPEDRAEGCREEYHQALFAVQKLIAPSIDPRALERLRVKHGGAWDLGR
;
A
#
# COMPACT_ATOMS: atom_id res chain seq x y z
N MET A 1 -95.75 27.66 -13.91
CA MET A 1 -94.90 28.71 -14.48
C MET A 1 -93.76 28.93 -13.51
N SER A 2 -92.60 28.44 -13.80
CA SER A 2 -91.45 28.50 -12.93
C SER A 2 -90.36 29.36 -13.53
N VAL A 3 -89.99 30.41 -12.82
CA VAL A 3 -88.96 31.37 -13.22
C VAL A 3 -87.66 30.94 -12.65
N ARG A 4 -86.68 30.56 -13.50
CA ARG A 4 -85.34 30.25 -13.12
C ARG A 4 -84.52 31.52 -12.93
N ARG A 5 -83.97 31.77 -11.74
CA ARG A 5 -82.98 32.82 -11.51
C ARG A 5 -81.58 32.29 -11.83
N ALA A 6 -80.84 32.97 -12.70
CA ALA A 6 -79.45 32.74 -12.99
C ALA A 6 -78.60 33.50 -11.98
N SER A 7 -77.69 32.76 -11.23
CA SER A 7 -76.71 33.38 -10.35
C SER A 7 -75.40 33.44 -11.11
N THR A 8 -74.85 34.64 -11.30
CA THR A 8 -73.56 34.91 -11.89
C THR A 8 -72.49 34.82 -10.81
N VAL A 9 -71.61 33.84 -10.90
CA VAL A 9 -70.45 33.71 -10.02
C VAL A 9 -69.26 34.46 -10.64
N ALA A 10 -68.77 35.49 -10.00
CA ALA A 10 -67.56 36.23 -10.40
C ALA A 10 -66.33 35.47 -9.88
N LEU A 11 -65.49 35.00 -10.79
CA LEU A 11 -64.16 34.43 -10.46
C LEU A 11 -63.17 35.59 -10.26
N LEU A 12 -62.75 35.81 -9.04
CA LEU A 12 -61.58 36.64 -8.69
C LEU A 12 -60.29 35.81 -8.94
N ALA A 13 -59.55 36.16 -9.99
CA ALA A 13 -58.22 35.59 -10.24
C ALA A 13 -57.19 36.27 -9.32
N LEU A 14 -56.74 35.57 -8.26
CA LEU A 14 -55.59 35.98 -7.45
C LEU A 14 -54.32 35.54 -8.19
N SER A 15 -53.62 36.49 -8.82
CA SER A 15 -52.27 36.29 -9.36
C SER A 15 -51.24 36.33 -8.24
N GLY A 16 -50.94 35.15 -7.67
CA GLY A 16 -49.86 35.00 -6.71
C GLY A 16 -48.52 34.96 -7.42
N LEU A 17 -47.70 35.98 -7.28
CA LEU A 17 -46.28 35.98 -7.64
C LEU A 17 -45.55 35.08 -6.66
N LEU A 18 -45.18 33.86 -7.09
CA LEU A 18 -44.23 33.00 -6.36
C LEU A 18 -42.83 33.57 -6.58
N PRO A 19 -42.03 33.80 -5.51
CA PRO A 19 -40.64 34.17 -5.69
C PRO A 19 -39.86 32.97 -6.28
N ALA A 20 -39.23 33.19 -7.44
CA ALA A 20 -38.36 32.23 -8.06
C ALA A 20 -37.17 31.93 -7.09
N CYS A 21 -37.10 30.73 -6.56
CA CYS A 21 -35.88 30.23 -5.87
C CYS A 21 -34.72 30.22 -6.87
N ALA A 22 -33.84 31.22 -6.77
CA ALA A 22 -32.56 31.18 -7.49
C ALA A 22 -31.78 29.94 -7.03
N PRO A 23 -31.20 29.13 -7.92
CA PRO A 23 -30.35 28.02 -7.52
C PRO A 23 -29.16 28.54 -6.71
N ARG A 24 -29.04 28.07 -5.48
CA ARG A 24 -27.89 28.38 -4.60
C ARG A 24 -26.68 27.86 -5.31
N ALA A 25 -25.76 28.72 -5.73
CA ALA A 25 -24.48 28.32 -6.29
C ALA A 25 -23.79 27.44 -5.27
N THR A 26 -23.67 26.15 -5.57
CA THR A 26 -22.88 25.22 -4.78
C THR A 26 -21.42 25.69 -4.87
N GLN A 27 -20.85 26.12 -3.76
CA GLN A 27 -19.41 26.39 -3.70
C GLN A 27 -18.68 25.12 -4.16
N PRO A 28 -17.68 25.26 -5.05
CA PRO A 28 -16.86 24.11 -5.39
C PRO A 28 -16.26 23.54 -4.11
N PRO A 29 -16.13 22.21 -4.02
CA PRO A 29 -15.48 21.59 -2.86
C PRO A 29 -14.10 22.21 -2.66
N PRO A 30 -13.64 22.38 -1.42
CA PRO A 30 -12.31 22.91 -1.14
C PRO A 30 -11.27 22.08 -1.89
N PRO A 31 -10.21 22.71 -2.42
CA PRO A 31 -9.14 21.97 -3.09
C PRO A 31 -8.61 20.90 -2.13
N PRO A 32 -8.30 19.71 -2.63
CA PRO A 32 -7.74 18.66 -1.80
C PRO A 32 -6.43 19.14 -1.16
N PRO A 33 -6.11 18.72 0.08
CA PRO A 33 -4.87 19.10 0.76
C PRO A 33 -3.65 18.81 -0.11
N ALA A 34 -2.58 19.58 0.06
CA ALA A 34 -1.33 19.37 -0.66
C ALA A 34 -0.80 17.94 -0.43
N ALA A 35 -0.14 17.34 -1.43
CA ALA A 35 0.29 15.94 -1.39
C ALA A 35 1.14 15.57 -0.14
N ALA A 36 1.94 16.52 0.38
CA ALA A 36 2.73 16.35 1.60
C ALA A 36 1.88 16.31 2.90
N GLU A 37 0.61 16.72 2.86
CA GLU A 37 -0.30 16.73 4.00
C GLU A 37 -1.20 15.49 4.06
N ARG A 38 -1.18 14.65 3.02
CA ARG A 38 -2.08 13.49 2.92
C ARG A 38 -1.55 12.25 3.60
N VAL A 39 -0.21 12.10 3.69
CA VAL A 39 0.43 10.99 4.36
C VAL A 39 1.33 11.54 5.45
N GLY A 40 0.85 11.50 6.68
CA GLY A 40 1.58 11.90 7.88
C GLY A 40 2.46 10.78 8.40
N VAL A 41 3.45 11.14 9.24
CA VAL A 41 4.31 10.16 9.93
C VAL A 41 4.37 10.43 11.43
N VAL A 42 4.37 9.36 12.23
CA VAL A 42 4.46 9.42 13.68
C VAL A 42 5.44 8.38 14.19
N TYR A 43 6.46 8.84 14.92
CA TYR A 43 7.36 7.99 15.68
C TYR A 43 7.01 8.10 17.17
N ARG A 44 6.47 7.06 17.76
CA ARG A 44 6.19 7.02 19.20
C ARG A 44 7.43 6.57 19.96
N GLU A 45 7.62 7.06 21.18
CA GLU A 45 8.70 6.55 22.04
C GLU A 45 8.42 5.07 22.36
N PRO A 46 9.43 4.18 22.26
CA PRO A 46 9.23 2.78 22.56
C PRO A 46 9.04 2.54 24.04
N ALA A 47 8.11 1.63 24.36
CA ALA A 47 7.88 1.20 25.74
C ALA A 47 9.06 0.40 26.29
N ASP A 48 9.68 -0.45 25.46
CA ASP A 48 10.91 -1.16 25.79
C ASP A 48 12.14 -0.31 25.44
N PRO A 49 13.01 0.02 26.40
CA PRO A 49 14.26 0.75 26.14
C PRO A 49 15.19 0.06 25.12
N ALA A 50 15.11 -1.27 24.96
CA ALA A 50 15.88 -2.01 23.97
C ALA A 50 15.58 -1.58 22.53
N HIS A 51 14.38 -1.06 22.27
CA HIS A 51 13.97 -0.58 20.96
C HIS A 51 14.40 0.86 20.65
N ARG A 52 15.00 1.59 21.60
CA ARG A 52 15.42 2.98 21.39
C ARG A 52 16.35 3.16 20.20
N LYS A 53 17.31 2.23 20.05
CA LYS A 53 18.21 2.26 18.89
C LYS A 53 17.46 2.11 17.56
N ILE A 54 16.40 1.32 17.52
CA ILE A 54 15.55 1.16 16.33
C ILE A 54 14.88 2.50 15.99
N LEU A 55 14.34 3.20 16.98
CA LEU A 55 13.73 4.52 16.80
C LEU A 55 14.75 5.53 16.26
N GLU A 56 15.94 5.61 16.87
CA GLU A 56 16.98 6.55 16.48
C GLU A 56 17.44 6.33 15.03
N GLU A 57 17.65 5.06 14.65
CA GLU A 57 18.01 4.69 13.29
C GLU A 57 16.88 4.99 12.30
N ALA A 58 15.62 4.64 12.62
CA ALA A 58 14.47 4.91 11.78
C ALA A 58 14.26 6.41 11.54
N ARG A 59 14.37 7.24 12.58
CA ARG A 59 14.33 8.71 12.48
C ARG A 59 15.52 9.25 11.68
N GLY A 60 16.74 8.81 11.99
CA GLY A 60 17.96 9.25 11.30
C GLY A 60 17.94 8.95 9.80
N GLN A 61 17.38 7.82 9.42
CA GLN A 61 17.21 7.40 8.01
C GLN A 61 15.94 7.96 7.37
N ARG A 62 15.08 8.66 8.13
CA ARG A 62 13.78 9.16 7.67
C ARG A 62 12.93 8.04 7.06
N PHE A 63 12.86 6.91 7.76
CA PHE A 63 12.28 5.68 7.24
C PHE A 63 10.81 5.85 6.84
N LEU A 64 9.96 6.34 7.75
CA LEU A 64 8.53 6.54 7.45
C LEU A 64 8.32 7.65 6.43
N GLU A 65 9.10 8.73 6.47
CA GLU A 65 8.98 9.84 5.52
C GLU A 65 9.30 9.42 4.09
N ARG A 66 10.25 8.50 3.89
CA ARG A 66 10.54 7.96 2.56
C ARG A 66 9.36 7.18 2.00
N VAL A 67 8.70 6.38 2.83
CA VAL A 67 7.48 5.65 2.42
C VAL A 67 6.32 6.62 2.22
N ALA A 68 6.16 7.62 3.11
CA ALA A 68 5.14 8.65 2.97
C ALA A 68 5.30 9.48 1.68
N GLU A 69 6.54 9.79 1.26
CA GLU A 69 6.81 10.44 -0.01
C GLU A 69 6.33 9.61 -1.21
N VAL A 70 6.51 8.29 -1.15
CA VAL A 70 6.04 7.34 -2.16
C VAL A 70 4.51 7.33 -2.24
N LEU A 71 3.87 7.11 -1.10
CA LEU A 71 2.41 7.04 -1.01
C LEU A 71 1.77 8.40 -1.28
N GLY A 72 2.46 9.49 -0.98
CA GLY A 72 1.99 10.87 -1.20
C GLY A 72 1.78 11.24 -2.67
N VAL A 73 2.19 10.39 -3.63
CA VAL A 73 1.82 10.59 -5.04
C VAL A 73 0.38 10.15 -5.31
N VAL A 74 -0.20 9.33 -4.44
CA VAL A 74 -1.60 8.89 -4.55
C VAL A 74 -2.52 9.94 -3.91
N GLN A 75 -3.52 10.38 -4.65
CA GLN A 75 -4.51 11.34 -4.18
C GLN A 75 -5.55 10.64 -3.30
N LEU A 76 -5.16 10.33 -2.07
CA LEU A 76 -6.06 9.72 -1.10
C LEU A 76 -7.19 10.70 -0.71
N PRO A 77 -8.45 10.25 -0.62
CA PRO A 77 -9.60 11.11 -0.25
C PRO A 77 -9.58 11.51 1.23
N LYS A 78 -8.88 10.75 2.07
CA LYS A 78 -8.69 11.02 3.51
C LYS A 78 -7.21 10.94 3.88
N PRO A 79 -6.77 11.61 4.95
CA PRO A 79 -5.41 11.47 5.45
C PRO A 79 -5.08 10.04 5.85
N LEU A 80 -3.84 9.63 5.60
CA LEU A 80 -3.24 8.38 6.07
C LEU A 80 -2.07 8.72 7.00
N THR A 81 -1.92 7.99 8.09
CA THR A 81 -0.77 8.14 9.01
C THR A 81 0.06 6.86 9.01
N LEU A 82 1.35 6.98 8.80
CA LEU A 82 2.31 5.89 9.05
C LEU A 82 2.87 6.04 10.46
N SER A 83 2.77 5.00 11.26
CA SER A 83 3.18 5.01 12.67
C SER A 83 4.19 3.91 12.96
N LEU A 84 5.26 4.26 13.68
CA LEU A 84 6.16 3.31 14.32
C LEU A 84 5.95 3.37 15.83
N SER A 85 5.52 2.27 16.45
CA SER A 85 5.14 2.23 17.87
C SER A 85 5.42 0.88 18.53
N SER A 86 5.34 0.81 19.86
CA SER A 86 5.28 -0.47 20.58
C SER A 86 3.89 -1.07 20.48
N CYS A 87 3.83 -2.41 20.47
CA CYS A 87 2.62 -3.21 20.29
C CYS A 87 2.49 -4.28 21.38
N ASP A 88 2.79 -3.92 22.62
CA ASP A 88 2.63 -4.78 23.81
C ASP A 88 3.31 -6.17 23.67
N GLY A 89 4.49 -6.19 23.06
CA GLY A 89 5.29 -7.41 22.84
C GLY A 89 4.89 -8.20 21.60
N THR A 90 3.93 -7.73 20.81
CA THR A 90 3.49 -8.41 19.58
C THR A 90 4.27 -7.90 18.38
N ALA A 91 4.99 -8.80 17.69
CA ALA A 91 5.67 -8.52 16.43
C ALA A 91 4.63 -8.53 15.29
N ASN A 92 4.18 -7.35 14.87
CA ASN A 92 3.14 -7.22 13.84
C ASN A 92 3.18 -5.86 13.14
N ALA A 93 2.38 -5.73 12.09
CA ALA A 93 1.98 -4.47 11.48
C ALA A 93 0.51 -4.61 11.04
N TRP A 94 -0.22 -3.50 10.91
CA TRP A 94 -1.60 -3.51 10.41
C TRP A 94 -2.06 -2.13 9.95
N TYR A 95 -3.05 -2.12 9.07
CA TYR A 95 -3.86 -0.95 8.75
C TYR A 95 -5.11 -0.89 9.63
N ASP A 96 -5.39 0.28 10.22
CA ASP A 96 -6.61 0.58 10.97
C ASP A 96 -7.49 1.53 10.15
N PRO A 97 -8.58 1.05 9.53
CA PRO A 97 -9.43 1.87 8.67
C PRO A 97 -10.22 2.95 9.43
N GLU A 98 -10.51 2.74 10.73
CA GLU A 98 -11.24 3.73 11.53
C GLU A 98 -10.37 4.96 11.82
N ARG A 99 -9.07 4.74 12.02
CA ARG A 99 -8.10 5.80 12.32
C ARG A 99 -7.34 6.29 11.09
N GLY A 100 -7.43 5.57 9.96
CA GLY A 100 -6.62 5.83 8.79
C GLY A 100 -5.12 5.73 9.12
N THR A 101 -4.71 4.69 9.84
CA THR A 101 -3.34 4.56 10.34
C THR A 101 -2.76 3.19 9.99
N VAL A 102 -1.59 3.19 9.37
CA VAL A 102 -0.74 2.01 9.24
C VAL A 102 0.25 2.02 10.40
N THR A 103 0.23 0.97 11.20
CA THR A 103 1.13 0.80 12.35
C THR A 103 2.15 -0.30 12.07
N LEU A 104 3.43 0.01 12.25
CA LEU A 104 4.52 -0.94 12.29
C LEU A 104 5.06 -1.04 13.72
N CYS A 105 5.20 -2.24 14.25
CA CYS A 105 5.66 -2.46 15.63
C CYS A 105 7.18 -2.48 15.74
N TYR A 106 7.73 -1.91 16.80
CA TYR A 106 9.16 -2.05 17.12
C TYR A 106 9.57 -3.52 17.30
N GLU A 107 8.67 -4.31 17.88
CA GLU A 107 8.82 -5.73 18.11
C GLU A 107 9.07 -6.48 16.80
N TYR A 108 8.37 -6.12 15.72
CA TYR A 108 8.54 -6.74 14.42
C TYR A 108 9.89 -6.39 13.79
N LEU A 109 10.30 -5.12 13.90
CA LEU A 109 11.63 -4.68 13.46
C LEU A 109 12.75 -5.38 14.24
N ALA A 110 12.57 -5.58 15.55
CA ALA A 110 13.51 -6.30 16.39
C ALA A 110 13.61 -7.77 15.99
N GLU A 111 12.48 -8.42 15.72
CA GLU A 111 12.43 -9.82 15.27
C GLU A 111 13.18 -10.02 13.95
N PHE A 112 12.93 -9.20 12.92
CA PHE A 112 13.66 -9.30 11.64
C PHE A 112 15.19 -9.18 11.85
N ARG A 113 15.63 -8.28 12.72
CA ARG A 113 17.05 -8.09 13.02
C ARG A 113 17.63 -9.28 13.77
N GLN A 114 16.89 -9.86 14.69
CA GLN A 114 17.30 -11.05 15.44
C GLN A 114 17.42 -12.26 14.50
N LEU A 115 16.44 -12.49 13.64
CA LEU A 115 16.47 -13.55 12.63
C LEU A 115 17.68 -13.41 11.69
N ALA A 116 17.91 -12.20 11.17
CA ALA A 116 19.04 -11.92 10.29
C ALA A 116 20.39 -12.16 10.99
N ALA A 117 20.52 -11.76 12.25
CA ALA A 117 21.72 -11.98 13.04
C ALA A 117 21.96 -13.49 13.34
N ALA A 118 20.89 -14.23 13.65
CA ALA A 118 20.96 -15.67 13.91
C ALA A 118 21.34 -16.48 12.65
N ALA A 119 21.01 -15.99 11.46
CA ALA A 119 21.34 -16.64 10.19
C ALA A 119 22.82 -16.45 9.76
N HIS A 120 23.63 -15.69 10.50
CA HIS A 120 25.02 -15.41 10.19
C HIS A 120 25.27 -14.88 8.78
N LEU A 121 24.31 -14.10 8.26
CA LEU A 121 24.43 -13.45 6.96
C LEU A 121 25.45 -12.31 7.01
N GLU A 122 26.09 -12.02 5.88
CA GLU A 122 27.09 -10.96 5.77
C GLU A 122 26.77 -9.94 4.68
N GLY A 123 27.37 -8.77 4.77
CA GLY A 123 27.36 -7.76 3.73
C GLY A 123 25.95 -7.26 3.36
N ALA A 124 25.63 -7.32 2.08
CA ALA A 124 24.33 -6.84 1.57
C ALA A 124 23.17 -7.77 1.95
N GLU A 125 23.43 -9.08 2.06
CA GLU A 125 22.39 -10.04 2.43
C GLU A 125 21.90 -9.84 3.86
N ALA A 126 22.84 -9.61 4.81
CA ALA A 126 22.49 -9.28 6.18
C ALA A 126 21.67 -7.99 6.30
N ARG A 127 22.05 -6.95 5.53
CA ARG A 127 21.29 -5.69 5.53
C ARG A 127 19.88 -5.86 4.95
N ASP A 128 19.75 -6.62 3.87
CA ASP A 128 18.46 -6.86 3.22
C ASP A 128 17.54 -7.70 4.09
N ALA A 129 18.07 -8.77 4.72
CA ALA A 129 17.34 -9.60 5.66
C ALA A 129 16.84 -8.80 6.89
N ALA A 130 17.65 -7.86 7.39
CA ALA A 130 17.28 -7.04 8.55
C ALA A 130 16.29 -5.90 8.25
N ASN A 131 16.30 -5.36 7.03
CA ASN A 131 15.54 -4.14 6.70
C ASN A 131 14.49 -4.34 5.61
N GLY A 132 14.73 -5.24 4.65
CA GLY A 132 13.82 -5.49 3.54
C GLY A 132 12.41 -5.87 3.97
N PRO A 133 12.24 -6.82 4.93
CA PRO A 133 10.92 -7.19 5.42
C PRO A 133 10.13 -6.01 5.98
N ALA A 134 10.79 -5.12 6.73
CA ALA A 134 10.14 -3.96 7.33
C ALA A 134 9.59 -2.96 6.27
N VAL A 135 10.38 -2.71 5.22
CA VAL A 135 9.93 -1.88 4.08
C VAL A 135 8.76 -2.55 3.36
N PHE A 136 8.90 -3.85 3.09
CA PHE A 136 7.88 -4.61 2.38
C PHE A 136 6.55 -4.64 3.14
N VAL A 137 6.58 -4.99 4.43
CA VAL A 137 5.38 -5.05 5.28
C VAL A 137 4.72 -3.66 5.38
N LEU A 138 5.50 -2.60 5.55
CA LEU A 138 4.93 -1.23 5.60
C LEU A 138 4.24 -0.85 4.28
N LEU A 139 4.76 -1.28 3.13
CA LEU A 139 4.11 -1.08 1.83
C LEU A 139 2.90 -2.00 1.63
N HIS A 140 2.94 -3.23 2.14
CA HIS A 140 1.82 -4.16 2.16
C HIS A 140 0.63 -3.58 2.93
N GLU A 141 0.85 -3.14 4.18
CA GLU A 141 -0.20 -2.51 5.00
C GLU A 141 -0.70 -1.19 4.37
N SER A 142 0.19 -0.48 3.67
CA SER A 142 -0.20 0.69 2.90
C SER A 142 -1.05 0.30 1.68
N GLY A 143 -0.91 -0.91 1.17
CA GLY A 143 -1.77 -1.48 0.13
C GLY A 143 -3.22 -1.58 0.60
N HIS A 144 -3.47 -2.17 1.77
CA HIS A 144 -4.79 -2.20 2.42
C HIS A 144 -5.38 -0.80 2.56
N ALA A 145 -4.57 0.16 3.04
CA ALA A 145 -5.01 1.55 3.17
C ALA A 145 -5.40 2.18 1.81
N VAL A 146 -4.63 1.94 0.75
CA VAL A 146 -4.92 2.43 -0.60
C VAL A 146 -6.19 1.78 -1.14
N PHE A 147 -6.38 0.48 -0.94
CA PHE A 147 -7.56 -0.25 -1.40
C PHE A 147 -8.83 0.25 -0.70
N ASP A 148 -8.79 0.37 0.62
CA ASP A 148 -9.92 0.91 1.40
C ASP A 148 -10.24 2.35 1.02
N LEU A 149 -9.25 3.23 1.06
CA LEU A 149 -9.46 4.67 0.84
C LEU A 149 -9.91 4.99 -0.61
N LEU A 150 -9.42 4.25 -1.60
CA LEU A 150 -9.83 4.42 -3.01
C LEU A 150 -11.00 3.52 -3.40
N GLN A 151 -11.52 2.68 -2.48
CA GLN A 151 -12.58 1.69 -2.74
C GLN A 151 -12.23 0.79 -3.94
N VAL A 152 -11.01 0.28 -3.96
CA VAL A 152 -10.51 -0.58 -5.05
C VAL A 152 -11.22 -1.93 -4.98
N PRO A 153 -11.86 -2.39 -6.07
CA PRO A 153 -12.46 -3.71 -6.10
C PRO A 153 -11.38 -4.80 -6.12
N ILE A 154 -11.41 -5.70 -5.15
CA ILE A 154 -10.48 -6.84 -5.06
C ILE A 154 -11.21 -8.11 -5.47
N LEU A 155 -10.59 -8.88 -6.38
CA LEU A 155 -11.04 -10.23 -6.77
C LEU A 155 -10.05 -11.25 -6.19
N GLY A 156 -10.50 -11.99 -5.19
CA GLY A 156 -9.67 -12.96 -4.48
C GLY A 156 -9.30 -12.48 -3.08
N GLN A 157 -8.16 -12.94 -2.58
CA GLN A 157 -7.68 -12.59 -1.25
C GLN A 157 -7.03 -11.20 -1.27
N GLU A 158 -7.42 -10.33 -0.35
CA GLU A 158 -6.88 -8.98 -0.24
C GLU A 158 -5.41 -8.99 0.17
N GLU A 159 -5.00 -9.97 0.97
CA GLU A 159 -3.61 -10.17 1.38
C GLU A 159 -2.67 -10.43 0.19
N ASP A 160 -3.08 -11.27 -0.75
CA ASP A 160 -2.32 -11.51 -1.99
C ASP A 160 -2.28 -10.26 -2.88
N ALA A 161 -3.38 -9.50 -2.91
CA ALA A 161 -3.44 -8.23 -3.62
C ALA A 161 -2.52 -7.18 -3.00
N ALA A 162 -2.42 -7.12 -1.66
CA ALA A 162 -1.51 -6.21 -0.95
C ALA A 162 -0.03 -6.56 -1.19
N ASP A 163 0.33 -7.84 -1.18
CA ASP A 163 1.68 -8.32 -1.56
C ASP A 163 2.01 -7.95 -3.01
N THR A 164 1.06 -8.15 -3.91
CA THR A 164 1.20 -7.80 -5.34
C THR A 164 1.37 -6.30 -5.52
N PHE A 165 0.57 -5.48 -4.85
CA PHE A 165 0.67 -4.02 -4.88
C PHE A 165 2.02 -3.56 -4.38
N ALA A 166 2.46 -4.01 -3.20
CA ALA A 166 3.76 -3.67 -2.63
C ALA A 166 4.92 -4.04 -3.57
N THR A 167 4.85 -5.23 -4.17
CA THR A 167 5.86 -5.71 -5.12
C THR A 167 5.90 -4.85 -6.39
N VAL A 168 4.76 -4.60 -7.02
CA VAL A 168 4.69 -3.76 -8.24
C VAL A 168 5.16 -2.35 -7.93
N LEU A 169 4.76 -1.78 -6.80
CA LEU A 169 5.21 -0.46 -6.37
C LEU A 169 6.73 -0.41 -6.23
N LEU A 170 7.35 -1.37 -5.53
CA LEU A 170 8.81 -1.48 -5.39
C LEU A 170 9.50 -1.56 -6.75
N LEU A 171 9.01 -2.40 -7.67
CA LEU A 171 9.57 -2.55 -9.00
C LEU A 171 9.50 -1.23 -9.80
N LYS A 172 8.48 -0.41 -9.57
CA LYS A 172 8.34 0.92 -10.16
C LYS A 172 9.22 1.99 -9.49
N LEU A 173 9.64 1.76 -8.24
CA LEU A 173 10.63 2.61 -7.55
C LEU A 173 12.05 2.46 -8.10
N GLY A 174 12.32 1.37 -8.78
CA GLY A 174 13.60 1.05 -9.38
C GLY A 174 14.07 -0.35 -9.00
N ARG A 175 14.61 -1.04 -9.99
CA ARG A 175 15.00 -2.44 -9.85
C ARG A 175 16.03 -2.71 -8.75
N ASP A 176 16.94 -1.76 -8.48
CA ASP A 176 17.96 -1.93 -7.42
C ASP A 176 17.29 -1.91 -6.05
N VAL A 177 16.41 -0.94 -5.78
CA VAL A 177 15.63 -0.86 -4.54
C VAL A 177 14.75 -2.10 -4.39
N ALA A 178 14.02 -2.45 -5.45
CA ALA A 178 13.16 -3.63 -5.47
C ALA A 178 13.95 -4.90 -5.16
N PHE A 179 15.12 -5.10 -5.78
CA PHE A 179 15.93 -6.28 -5.54
C PHE A 179 16.32 -6.45 -4.07
N HIS A 180 16.79 -5.38 -3.43
CA HIS A 180 17.19 -5.42 -2.02
C HIS A 180 16.01 -5.66 -1.09
N VAL A 181 14.90 -4.97 -1.29
CA VAL A 181 13.70 -5.13 -0.43
C VAL A 181 13.07 -6.50 -0.62
N LEU A 182 12.82 -6.92 -1.88
CA LEU A 182 12.18 -8.20 -2.18
C LEU A 182 13.04 -9.39 -1.77
N ARG A 183 14.36 -9.31 -1.91
CA ARG A 183 15.28 -10.35 -1.42
C ARG A 183 15.15 -10.52 0.09
N GLY A 184 15.11 -9.43 0.85
CA GLY A 184 14.96 -9.48 2.30
C GLY A 184 13.58 -10.01 2.72
N ALA A 185 12.50 -9.54 2.10
CA ALA A 185 11.14 -10.00 2.37
C ALA A 185 10.98 -11.50 2.05
N ALA A 186 11.41 -11.93 0.87
CA ALA A 186 11.37 -13.33 0.48
C ALA A 186 12.24 -14.20 1.42
N TRP A 187 13.42 -13.72 1.81
CA TRP A 187 14.24 -14.42 2.78
C TRP A 187 13.49 -14.64 4.10
N SER A 188 12.80 -13.64 4.63
CA SER A 188 12.00 -13.74 5.85
C SER A 188 10.91 -14.82 5.72
N TYR A 189 10.14 -14.80 4.63
CA TYR A 189 9.15 -15.84 4.35
C TYR A 189 9.77 -17.22 4.22
N GLY A 190 10.92 -17.34 3.57
CA GLY A 190 11.65 -18.60 3.46
C GLY A 190 12.08 -19.15 4.83
N GLN A 191 12.52 -18.29 5.77
CA GLN A 191 12.86 -18.72 7.14
C GLN A 191 11.61 -19.20 7.89
N GLN A 192 10.49 -18.50 7.78
CA GLN A 192 9.24 -18.90 8.42
C GLN A 192 8.72 -20.22 7.85
N ALA A 193 8.72 -20.37 6.53
CA ALA A 193 8.31 -21.61 5.86
C ALA A 193 9.18 -22.82 6.26
N ALA A 194 10.49 -22.60 6.49
CA ALA A 194 11.42 -23.70 6.82
C ALA A 194 11.20 -24.29 8.22
N VAL A 195 10.65 -23.53 9.15
CA VAL A 195 10.43 -23.95 10.55
C VAL A 195 8.98 -24.29 10.87
N ARG A 196 8.04 -23.93 10.00
CA ARG A 196 6.59 -24.06 10.21
C ARG A 196 6.13 -25.49 9.85
N THR A 197 5.48 -26.16 10.79
CA THR A 197 4.72 -27.37 10.49
C THR A 197 3.31 -26.96 10.13
N LEU A 198 2.88 -27.24 8.89
CA LEU A 198 1.58 -26.84 8.38
C LEU A 198 0.46 -27.64 9.04
N GLY A 199 -0.62 -26.96 9.42
CA GLY A 199 -1.86 -27.50 9.93
C GLY A 199 -3.08 -26.90 9.22
N GLU A 200 -4.27 -27.34 9.59
CA GLU A 200 -5.53 -26.86 8.97
C GLU A 200 -5.70 -25.34 9.06
N GLY A 201 -5.26 -24.72 10.17
CA GLY A 201 -5.31 -23.27 10.37
C GLY A 201 -4.50 -22.49 9.34
N ASP A 202 -3.38 -23.05 8.88
CA ASP A 202 -2.53 -22.38 7.88
C ASP A 202 -3.19 -22.31 6.49
N PHE A 203 -4.01 -23.31 6.17
CA PHE A 203 -4.77 -23.35 4.92
C PHE A 203 -6.06 -22.52 4.98
N ALA A 204 -6.53 -22.18 6.19
CA ALA A 204 -7.69 -21.32 6.43
C ALA A 204 -7.30 -19.85 6.68
N ASP A 205 -6.02 -19.52 6.73
CA ASP A 205 -5.53 -18.17 6.92
C ASP A 205 -5.85 -17.28 5.70
N GLN A 206 -6.00 -15.99 5.94
CA GLN A 206 -6.23 -15.01 4.87
C GLN A 206 -4.97 -14.77 4.06
N HIS A 207 -3.78 -14.93 4.68
CA HIS A 207 -2.51 -14.89 3.97
C HIS A 207 -2.23 -16.20 3.25
N GLY A 208 -1.63 -16.09 2.07
CA GLY A 208 -1.01 -17.24 1.43
C GLY A 208 0.11 -17.83 2.30
N LEU A 209 0.43 -19.11 2.11
CA LEU A 209 1.53 -19.74 2.82
C LEU A 209 2.85 -19.00 2.57
N ASP A 210 3.71 -18.88 3.59
CA ASP A 210 5.00 -18.19 3.48
C ASP A 210 5.84 -18.68 2.29
N ALA A 211 5.82 -19.98 2.01
CA ALA A 211 6.46 -20.55 0.82
C ALA A 211 5.84 -20.06 -0.49
N GLN A 212 4.54 -19.85 -0.55
CA GLN A 212 3.86 -19.29 -1.74
C GLN A 212 4.21 -17.82 -1.89
N ARG A 213 4.16 -17.03 -0.82
CA ARG A 213 4.56 -15.62 -0.81
C ARG A 213 6.02 -15.46 -1.27
N TYR A 214 6.93 -16.30 -0.78
CA TYR A 214 8.33 -16.34 -1.22
C TYR A 214 8.45 -16.43 -2.75
N TYR A 215 7.80 -17.42 -3.36
CA TYR A 215 7.89 -17.62 -4.82
C TYR A 215 7.13 -16.55 -5.61
N ASN A 216 6.02 -16.03 -5.10
CA ASN A 216 5.24 -14.98 -5.76
C ASN A 216 6.03 -13.66 -5.87
N LEU A 217 6.76 -13.26 -4.82
CA LEU A 217 7.62 -12.08 -4.86
C LEU A 217 8.71 -12.21 -5.94
N PHE A 218 9.40 -13.35 -5.96
CA PHE A 218 10.44 -13.58 -6.97
C PHE A 218 9.89 -13.75 -8.38
N CYS A 219 8.69 -14.29 -8.53
CA CYS A 219 8.04 -14.41 -9.84
C CYS A 219 7.69 -13.04 -10.42
N LEU A 220 7.05 -12.16 -9.65
CA LEU A 220 6.76 -10.80 -10.10
C LEU A 220 8.03 -10.00 -10.41
N ALA A 221 9.06 -10.14 -9.58
CA ALA A 221 10.34 -9.51 -9.83
C ALA A 221 10.99 -10.01 -11.13
N TYR A 222 11.10 -11.32 -11.29
CA TYR A 222 11.62 -11.95 -12.51
C TYR A 222 10.82 -11.58 -13.74
N GLY A 223 9.49 -11.60 -13.65
CA GLY A 223 8.59 -11.22 -14.73
C GLY A 223 8.78 -9.78 -15.21
N SER A 224 9.16 -8.88 -14.31
CA SER A 224 9.40 -7.46 -14.64
C SER A 224 10.66 -7.22 -15.47
N ASP A 225 11.75 -7.88 -15.14
CA ASP A 225 13.04 -7.84 -15.86
C ASP A 225 13.81 -9.17 -15.66
N PRO A 226 13.57 -10.20 -16.49
CA PRO A 226 14.20 -11.51 -16.33
C PRO A 226 15.73 -11.48 -16.34
N LYS A 227 16.31 -10.51 -17.03
CA LYS A 227 17.76 -10.37 -17.09
C LYS A 227 18.35 -9.85 -15.78
N TYR A 228 17.72 -8.83 -15.21
CA TYR A 228 18.20 -8.25 -13.95
C TYR A 228 17.89 -9.16 -12.76
N PHE A 229 16.71 -9.75 -12.72
CA PHE A 229 16.27 -10.67 -11.66
C PHE A 229 16.60 -12.15 -11.93
N ALA A 230 17.53 -12.44 -12.85
CA ALA A 230 18.02 -13.81 -13.08
C ALA A 230 18.42 -14.57 -11.80
N PRO A 231 18.96 -13.93 -10.73
CA PRO A 231 19.21 -14.59 -9.45
C PRO A 231 17.98 -15.25 -8.82
N ALA A 232 16.75 -14.83 -9.15
CA ALA A 232 15.53 -15.47 -8.65
C ALA A 232 15.51 -16.96 -9.01
N VAL A 233 15.85 -17.31 -10.24
CA VAL A 233 15.94 -18.71 -10.69
C VAL A 233 17.27 -19.33 -10.29
N GLN A 234 18.39 -18.64 -10.54
CA GLN A 234 19.75 -19.20 -10.42
C GLN A 234 20.18 -19.41 -8.97
N LYS A 235 19.75 -18.55 -8.03
CA LYS A 235 20.20 -18.52 -6.66
C LYS A 235 19.09 -18.75 -5.63
N TYR A 236 17.87 -18.23 -5.91
CA TYR A 236 16.76 -18.26 -4.97
C TYR A 236 15.71 -19.32 -5.33
N HIS A 237 16.06 -20.25 -6.21
CA HIS A 237 15.32 -21.47 -6.50
C HIS A 237 13.87 -21.28 -6.98
N LEU A 238 13.57 -20.14 -7.64
CA LEU A 238 12.32 -20.04 -8.39
C LEU A 238 12.33 -21.14 -9.48
N PRO A 239 11.38 -22.11 -9.46
CA PRO A 239 11.36 -23.19 -10.44
C PRO A 239 11.27 -22.66 -11.88
N GLU A 240 11.98 -23.29 -12.81
CA GLU A 240 12.01 -22.83 -14.21
C GLU A 240 10.63 -22.86 -14.87
N ASP A 241 9.85 -23.91 -14.61
CA ASP A 241 8.46 -24.04 -15.08
C ASP A 241 7.56 -22.93 -14.51
N ARG A 242 7.76 -22.54 -13.23
CA ARG A 242 7.05 -21.38 -12.63
C ARG A 242 7.48 -20.08 -13.28
N ALA A 243 8.77 -19.93 -13.59
CA ALA A 243 9.36 -18.72 -14.17
C ALA A 243 8.82 -18.42 -15.59
N GLU A 244 8.42 -19.43 -16.37
CA GLU A 244 7.81 -19.26 -17.70
C GLU A 244 6.56 -18.35 -17.67
N GLY A 245 5.72 -18.47 -16.63
CA GLY A 245 4.49 -17.69 -16.48
C GLY A 245 4.69 -16.29 -15.86
N CYS A 246 5.83 -16.02 -15.24
CA CYS A 246 6.03 -14.83 -14.41
C CYS A 246 5.92 -13.50 -15.17
N ARG A 247 6.29 -13.46 -16.43
CA ARG A 247 6.17 -12.25 -17.27
C ARG A 247 4.71 -11.85 -17.44
N GLU A 248 3.86 -12.80 -17.77
CA GLU A 248 2.43 -12.57 -17.94
C GLU A 248 1.79 -12.15 -16.61
N GLU A 249 2.12 -12.82 -15.52
CA GLU A 249 1.62 -12.51 -14.17
C GLU A 249 2.01 -11.07 -13.76
N TYR A 250 3.26 -10.66 -13.97
CA TYR A 250 3.68 -9.28 -13.73
C TYR A 250 2.90 -8.27 -14.58
N HIS A 251 2.70 -8.55 -15.87
CA HIS A 251 1.95 -7.65 -16.76
C HIS A 251 0.49 -7.51 -16.33
N GLN A 252 -0.15 -8.60 -15.88
CA GLN A 252 -1.51 -8.56 -15.34
C GLN A 252 -1.59 -7.74 -14.06
N ALA A 253 -0.65 -7.96 -13.13
CA ALA A 253 -0.55 -7.18 -11.89
C ALA A 253 -0.33 -5.69 -12.18
N LEU A 254 0.60 -5.36 -13.06
CA LEU A 254 0.87 -3.99 -13.48
C LEU A 254 -0.36 -3.34 -14.13
N PHE A 255 -1.05 -4.07 -15.02
CA PHE A 255 -2.27 -3.60 -15.65
C PHE A 255 -3.36 -3.28 -14.63
N ALA A 256 -3.54 -4.13 -13.62
CA ALA A 256 -4.50 -3.89 -12.53
C ALA A 256 -4.16 -2.60 -11.76
N VAL A 257 -2.90 -2.42 -11.35
CA VAL A 257 -2.43 -1.19 -10.69
C VAL A 257 -2.64 0.04 -11.59
N GLN A 258 -2.34 -0.05 -12.88
CA GLN A 258 -2.56 1.04 -13.83
C GLN A 258 -4.04 1.39 -14.02
N LYS A 259 -4.93 0.43 -13.98
CA LYS A 259 -6.37 0.66 -14.14
C LYS A 259 -7.05 1.16 -12.87
N LEU A 260 -6.66 0.63 -11.72
CA LEU A 260 -7.38 0.84 -10.47
C LEU A 260 -6.78 1.96 -9.61
N ILE A 261 -5.46 2.14 -9.66
CA ILE A 261 -4.76 3.07 -8.76
C ILE A 261 -4.17 4.28 -9.50
N ALA A 262 -3.59 4.05 -10.70
CA ALA A 262 -2.94 5.13 -11.45
C ALA A 262 -3.85 6.34 -11.77
N PRO A 263 -5.18 6.22 -11.96
CA PRO A 263 -6.07 7.36 -12.10
C PRO A 263 -6.05 8.32 -10.89
N SER A 264 -5.70 7.82 -9.71
CA SER A 264 -5.58 8.61 -8.48
C SER A 264 -4.16 9.14 -8.22
N ILE A 265 -3.22 8.97 -9.15
CA ILE A 265 -1.86 9.49 -9.00
C ILE A 265 -1.82 10.95 -9.43
N ASP A 266 -1.21 11.80 -8.59
CA ASP A 266 -0.87 13.17 -8.93
C ASP A 266 0.36 13.22 -9.84
N PRO A 267 0.23 13.58 -11.12
CA PRO A 267 1.36 13.59 -12.05
C PRO A 267 2.48 14.55 -11.63
N ARG A 268 2.14 15.65 -10.93
CA ARG A 268 3.14 16.63 -10.46
C ARG A 268 3.90 16.10 -9.24
N ALA A 269 3.21 15.41 -8.33
CA ALA A 269 3.86 14.76 -7.19
C ALA A 269 4.80 13.64 -7.67
N LEU A 270 4.33 12.84 -8.64
CA LEU A 270 5.13 11.78 -9.25
C LEU A 270 6.39 12.35 -9.93
N GLU A 271 6.27 13.45 -10.67
CA GLU A 271 7.42 14.07 -11.32
C GLU A 271 8.43 14.63 -10.30
N ARG A 272 7.96 15.28 -9.23
CA ARG A 272 8.85 15.71 -8.13
C ARG A 272 9.61 14.55 -7.50
N LEU A 273 8.93 13.40 -7.31
CA LEU A 273 9.54 12.19 -6.77
C LEU A 273 10.61 11.63 -7.72
N ARG A 274 10.32 11.60 -9.03
CA ARG A 274 11.28 11.19 -10.08
C ARG A 274 12.55 12.05 -10.08
N VAL A 275 12.38 13.37 -10.06
CA VAL A 275 13.52 14.31 -10.03
C VAL A 275 14.35 14.10 -8.76
N LYS A 276 13.71 13.92 -7.61
CA LYS A 276 14.39 13.75 -6.31
C LYS A 276 15.20 12.45 -6.24
N HIS A 277 14.73 11.38 -6.87
CA HIS A 277 15.32 10.04 -6.77
C HIS A 277 16.00 9.54 -8.06
N GLY A 278 16.32 10.44 -9.00
CA GLY A 278 17.15 10.11 -10.16
C GLY A 278 16.44 9.37 -11.30
N GLY A 279 15.14 9.53 -11.46
CA GLY A 279 14.44 9.15 -12.70
C GLY A 279 13.98 7.70 -12.80
N ALA A 280 14.16 6.87 -11.79
CA ALA A 280 13.81 5.44 -11.82
C ALA A 280 12.30 5.13 -11.71
N TRP A 281 11.45 6.15 -11.50
CA TRP A 281 10.03 5.99 -11.21
C TRP A 281 9.17 6.05 -12.48
N ASP A 282 8.85 4.90 -13.05
CA ASP A 282 7.87 4.82 -14.14
C ASP A 282 6.67 3.94 -13.73
N LEU A 283 5.58 4.56 -13.30
CA LEU A 283 4.30 3.89 -13.05
C LEU A 283 3.54 3.59 -14.36
N GLY A 284 4.20 3.75 -15.49
CA GLY A 284 3.71 3.38 -16.80
C GLY A 284 2.73 4.41 -17.40
N ARG A 285 3.06 4.91 -18.57
CA ARG A 285 2.09 5.43 -19.53
C ARG A 285 1.57 4.29 -20.37
#